data_569ca45bdec33b7e526a49b0858e5667
#
_entry.id   569ca45bdec33b7e526a49b0858e5667
#
_cell.length_a   1.000
_cell.length_b   1.000
_cell.length_c   1.000
_cell.angle_alpha   90.00
_cell.angle_beta   90.00
_cell.angle_gamma   90.00
#
_symmetry.space_group_name_H-M   'P 1'
#
loop_
_entity.id
_entity.type
_entity.pdbx_description
1 polymer ?
#
loop_
_entity_poly.entity_id
_entity_poly.type
_entity_poly.pdbx_seq_one_letter_code
_entity_poly.pdbx_strand_id
1 'polypeptide(L)'
;MPGLWMGGHEYRGRTGRLETAVVRDEFDVVQSLLRLPGYGPDAGVEHHVWPIPDGPLDGTQLAGVIRLARAANEALDAGRRVLVRCYHGYNRSGLVVAHALVQQGGAPDEAIRLIRARRSAWALHNELFVAYLRAGLHTVRILEELAE
;
A
#
# COMPACT_ATOMS: atom_id res chain seq x y z
N MET A 1 -6.72 9.35 7.76
CA MET A 1 -5.59 10.26 7.49
C MET A 1 -5.89 11.03 6.22
N PRO A 2 -6.08 12.35 6.32
CA PRO A 2 -6.42 13.14 5.13
C PRO A 2 -5.31 13.03 4.06
N GLY A 3 -5.72 12.84 2.83
CA GLY A 3 -4.81 12.79 1.70
C GLY A 3 -4.21 11.43 1.36
N LEU A 4 -4.43 10.41 2.20
CA LEU A 4 -3.95 9.05 1.93
C LEU A 4 -5.11 8.15 1.54
N TRP A 5 -4.98 7.51 0.38
CA TRP A 5 -6.01 6.67 -0.22
C TRP A 5 -5.45 5.29 -0.56
N MET A 6 -6.28 4.28 -0.44
CA MET A 6 -6.00 2.92 -0.90
C MET A 6 -6.92 2.58 -2.06
N GLY A 7 -6.39 1.82 -3.03
CA GLY A 7 -7.20 1.38 -4.14
C GLY A 7 -6.64 0.16 -4.85
N GLY A 8 -7.42 -0.34 -5.81
CA GLY A 8 -7.05 -1.42 -6.70
C GLY A 8 -7.07 -0.98 -8.15
N HIS A 9 -6.71 -1.90 -9.05
CA HIS A 9 -6.81 -1.68 -10.49
C HIS A 9 -8.20 -2.03 -11.04
N GLU A 10 -9.03 -2.68 -10.24
CA GLU A 10 -10.40 -3.02 -10.61
C GLU A 10 -11.37 -2.58 -9.51
N TYR A 11 -12.57 -2.26 -9.93
CA TYR A 11 -13.68 -1.96 -9.04
C TYR A 11 -14.98 -2.51 -9.63
N ARG A 12 -15.98 -2.70 -8.78
CA ARG A 12 -17.31 -3.14 -9.24
C ARG A 12 -18.12 -1.90 -9.59
N GLY A 13 -18.41 -1.75 -10.89
CA GLY A 13 -19.19 -0.64 -11.41
C GLY A 13 -20.66 -0.73 -11.07
N ARG A 14 -21.44 0.25 -11.56
CA ARG A 14 -22.89 0.35 -11.31
C ARG A 14 -23.69 -0.87 -11.78
N THR A 15 -23.20 -1.55 -12.83
CA THR A 15 -23.84 -2.76 -13.38
C THR A 15 -23.47 -4.03 -12.64
N GLY A 16 -22.65 -3.96 -11.59
CA GLY A 16 -22.12 -5.10 -10.88
C GLY A 16 -20.95 -5.80 -11.55
N ARG A 17 -20.51 -5.33 -12.72
CA ARG A 17 -19.36 -5.86 -13.44
C ARG A 17 -18.06 -5.28 -12.90
N LEU A 18 -16.97 -6.07 -12.99
CA LEU A 18 -15.64 -5.58 -12.71
C LEU A 18 -15.18 -4.63 -13.83
N GLU A 19 -14.72 -3.46 -13.46
CA GLU A 19 -14.22 -2.45 -14.38
C GLU A 19 -12.80 -2.05 -13.96
N THR A 20 -11.99 -1.66 -14.94
CA THR A 20 -10.64 -1.18 -14.69
C THR A 20 -10.69 0.24 -14.11
N ALA A 21 -10.01 0.44 -12.98
CA ALA A 21 -9.86 1.77 -12.40
C ALA A 21 -8.78 2.53 -13.17
N VAL A 22 -9.15 3.70 -13.70
CA VAL A 22 -8.24 4.59 -14.44
C VAL A 22 -7.89 5.75 -13.53
N VAL A 23 -6.60 5.90 -13.22
CA VAL A 23 -6.06 6.99 -12.42
C VAL A 23 -5.27 7.91 -13.36
N ARG A 24 -5.56 9.20 -13.33
CA ARG A 24 -4.91 10.20 -14.19
C ARG A 24 -4.11 11.20 -13.35
N ASP A 25 -4.76 12.25 -12.86
CA ASP A 25 -4.13 13.35 -12.12
C ASP A 25 -4.86 13.70 -10.82
N GLU A 26 -5.74 12.81 -10.35
CA GLU A 26 -6.49 12.98 -9.11
C GLU A 26 -5.59 12.98 -7.87
N PHE A 27 -4.41 12.40 -8.00
CA PHE A 27 -3.41 12.30 -6.93
C PHE A 27 -2.10 12.93 -7.36
N ASP A 28 -1.36 13.44 -6.39
CA ASP A 28 -0.04 14.02 -6.63
C ASP A 28 1.04 12.93 -6.69
N VAL A 29 0.82 11.85 -5.93
CA VAL A 29 1.73 10.70 -5.86
C VAL A 29 0.91 9.42 -5.96
N VAL A 30 1.34 8.49 -6.79
CA VAL A 30 0.78 7.14 -6.89
C VAL A 30 1.87 6.12 -6.59
N GLN A 31 1.60 5.21 -5.68
CA GLN A 31 2.46 4.08 -5.36
C GLN A 31 1.76 2.79 -5.79
N SER A 32 2.34 2.09 -6.75
CA SER A 32 1.77 0.87 -7.32
C SER A 32 2.61 -0.34 -6.90
N LEU A 33 1.97 -1.31 -6.24
CA LEU A 33 2.61 -2.53 -5.74
C LEU A 33 2.63 -3.65 -6.78
N LEU A 34 2.20 -3.36 -7.98
CA LEU A 34 2.34 -4.25 -9.13
C LEU A 34 2.55 -3.39 -10.38
N ARG A 35 3.10 -4.01 -11.41
CA ARG A 35 3.28 -3.36 -12.71
C ARG A 35 2.15 -3.78 -13.64
N LEU A 36 1.37 -2.81 -14.10
CA LEU A 36 0.29 -3.03 -15.05
C LEU A 36 0.47 -2.03 -16.20
N PRO A 37 1.15 -2.43 -17.31
CA PRO A 37 1.41 -1.53 -18.43
C PRO A 37 0.13 -0.91 -19.00
N GLY A 38 0.18 0.38 -19.33
CA GLY A 38 -0.94 1.11 -19.88
C GLY A 38 -1.92 1.69 -18.86
N TYR A 39 -1.75 1.42 -17.57
CA TYR A 39 -2.64 1.90 -16.50
C TYR A 39 -1.93 2.80 -15.49
N GLY A 40 -0.80 3.38 -15.87
CA GLY A 40 -0.12 4.38 -15.05
C GLY A 40 -0.86 5.72 -15.03
N PRO A 41 -0.58 6.58 -14.02
CA PRO A 41 -1.11 7.93 -13.97
C PRO A 41 -0.51 8.81 -15.08
N ASP A 42 -1.04 10.03 -15.22
CA ASP A 42 -0.53 11.02 -16.17
C ASP A 42 0.95 11.35 -15.89
N ALA A 43 1.67 11.76 -16.93
CA ALA A 43 3.13 11.96 -16.87
C ALA A 43 3.57 12.99 -15.81
N GLY A 44 2.72 13.94 -15.44
CA GLY A 44 3.03 14.93 -14.39
C GLY A 44 2.88 14.42 -12.96
N VAL A 45 2.37 13.21 -12.76
CA VAL A 45 2.17 12.62 -11.44
C VAL A 45 3.40 11.81 -11.04
N GLU A 46 3.87 12.00 -9.80
CA GLU A 46 4.96 11.19 -9.26
C GLU A 46 4.47 9.75 -9.09
N HIS A 47 5.11 8.80 -9.77
CA HIS A 47 4.70 7.41 -9.78
C HIS A 47 5.84 6.51 -9.33
N HIS A 48 5.62 5.80 -8.23
CA HIS A 48 6.54 4.78 -7.71
C HIS A 48 5.94 3.41 -7.98
N VAL A 49 6.71 2.54 -8.64
CA VAL A 49 6.30 1.16 -8.92
C VAL A 49 7.25 0.23 -8.18
N TRP A 50 6.69 -0.53 -7.25
CA TRP A 50 7.44 -1.51 -6.46
C TRP A 50 6.66 -2.82 -6.44
N PRO A 51 6.84 -3.67 -7.46
CA PRO A 51 6.11 -4.95 -7.53
C PRO A 51 6.51 -5.88 -6.40
N ILE A 52 5.52 -6.36 -5.67
CA ILE A 52 5.70 -7.40 -4.65
C ILE A 52 4.61 -8.45 -4.80
N PRO A 53 4.87 -9.71 -4.41
CA PRO A 53 3.82 -10.72 -4.38
C PRO A 53 2.88 -10.50 -3.20
N ASP A 54 1.68 -11.02 -3.31
CA ASP A 54 0.74 -11.13 -2.18
C ASP A 54 1.01 -12.43 -1.42
N GLY A 55 2.18 -12.52 -0.84
CA GLY A 55 2.70 -13.71 -0.18
C GLY A 55 3.99 -13.39 0.59
N PRO A 56 4.85 -14.38 0.85
CA PRO A 56 6.10 -14.13 1.57
C PRO A 56 6.98 -13.11 0.86
N LEU A 57 7.57 -12.20 1.63
CA LEU A 57 8.45 -11.14 1.15
C LEU A 57 9.87 -11.37 1.64
N ASP A 58 10.85 -11.12 0.78
CA ASP A 58 12.25 -11.09 1.17
C ASP A 58 12.65 -9.74 1.78
N GLY A 59 13.89 -9.63 2.25
CA GLY A 59 14.39 -8.41 2.88
C GLY A 59 14.38 -7.20 1.96
N THR A 60 14.69 -7.40 0.68
CA THR A 60 14.67 -6.33 -0.32
C THR A 60 13.25 -5.81 -0.58
N GLN A 61 12.30 -6.72 -0.70
CA GLN A 61 10.89 -6.37 -0.89
C GLN A 61 10.34 -5.61 0.32
N LEU A 62 10.66 -6.07 1.53
CA LEU A 62 10.26 -5.38 2.77
C LEU A 62 10.91 -4.00 2.88
N ALA A 63 12.19 -3.87 2.52
CA ALA A 63 12.86 -2.57 2.51
C ALA A 63 12.17 -1.57 1.58
N GLY A 64 11.69 -2.04 0.43
CA GLY A 64 10.92 -1.21 -0.50
C GLY A 64 9.57 -0.77 0.08
N VAL A 65 8.87 -1.65 0.77
CA VAL A 65 7.61 -1.31 1.46
C VAL A 65 7.85 -0.23 2.53
N ILE A 66 8.89 -0.39 3.33
CA ILE A 66 9.28 0.59 4.35
C ILE A 66 9.57 1.94 3.70
N ARG A 67 10.29 1.95 2.59
CA ARG A 67 10.65 3.16 1.86
C ARG A 67 9.42 3.84 1.26
N LEU A 68 8.48 3.09 0.69
CA LEU A 68 7.23 3.63 0.16
C LEU A 68 6.38 4.25 1.26
N ALA A 69 6.27 3.61 2.41
CA ALA A 69 5.54 4.14 3.56
C ALA A 69 6.12 5.48 4.02
N ARG A 70 7.44 5.58 4.10
CA ARG A 70 8.13 6.84 4.45
C ARG A 70 7.86 7.91 3.40
N ALA A 71 7.99 7.59 2.12
CA ALA A 71 7.71 8.54 1.04
C ALA A 71 6.27 9.03 1.05
N ALA A 72 5.32 8.16 1.35
CA ALA A 72 3.91 8.54 1.50
C ALA A 72 3.74 9.55 2.64
N ASN A 73 4.35 9.30 3.80
CA ASN A 73 4.28 10.22 4.93
C ASN A 73 4.92 11.58 4.63
N GLU A 74 6.06 11.59 3.95
CA GLU A 74 6.71 12.84 3.53
C GLU A 74 5.83 13.65 2.58
N ALA A 75 5.18 12.98 1.62
CA ALA A 75 4.24 13.62 0.71
C ALA A 75 3.02 14.20 1.43
N LEU A 76 2.45 13.43 2.37
CA LEU A 76 1.32 13.90 3.18
C LEU A 76 1.69 15.12 4.04
N ASP A 77 2.88 15.12 4.63
CA ASP A 77 3.39 16.27 5.41
C ASP A 77 3.55 17.52 4.54
N ALA A 78 3.82 17.33 3.25
CA ALA A 78 3.88 18.41 2.27
C ALA A 78 2.51 18.81 1.70
N GLY A 79 1.42 18.26 2.23
CA GLY A 79 0.06 18.55 1.79
C GLY A 79 -0.35 17.89 0.45
N ARG A 80 0.41 16.89 0.00
CA ARG A 80 0.16 16.19 -1.26
C ARG A 80 -0.80 15.02 -1.05
N ARG A 81 -1.57 14.69 -2.08
CA ARG A 81 -2.51 13.56 -2.09
C ARG A 81 -1.79 12.32 -2.60
N VAL A 82 -1.90 11.22 -1.86
CA VAL A 82 -1.20 9.96 -2.15
C VAL A 82 -2.21 8.83 -2.35
N LEU A 83 -2.07 8.10 -3.44
CA LEU A 83 -2.77 6.83 -3.66
C LEU A 83 -1.78 5.68 -3.57
N VAL A 84 -2.07 4.70 -2.73
CA VAL A 84 -1.35 3.42 -2.68
C VAL A 84 -2.26 2.35 -3.24
N ARG A 85 -1.83 1.65 -4.29
CA ARG A 85 -2.68 0.68 -4.97
C ARG A 85 -1.95 -0.64 -5.26
N CYS A 86 -2.75 -1.71 -5.28
CA CYS A 86 -2.36 -3.02 -5.78
C CYS A 86 -3.50 -3.54 -6.66
N TYR A 87 -3.56 -4.83 -6.98
CA TYR A 87 -4.59 -5.32 -7.90
C TYR A 87 -6.00 -5.16 -7.32
N HIS A 88 -6.25 -5.71 -6.12
CA HIS A 88 -7.55 -5.62 -5.45
C HIS A 88 -7.68 -4.48 -4.44
N GLY A 89 -6.58 -3.89 -4.05
CA GLY A 89 -6.58 -2.81 -3.06
C GLY A 89 -6.81 -3.28 -1.62
N TYR A 90 -6.38 -4.49 -1.26
CA TYR A 90 -6.61 -5.07 0.06
C TYR A 90 -5.32 -5.39 0.83
N ASN A 91 -4.43 -6.20 0.28
CA ASN A 91 -3.30 -6.74 1.02
C ASN A 91 -2.00 -5.94 0.83
N ARG A 92 -1.50 -5.87 -0.40
CA ARG A 92 -0.21 -5.22 -0.68
C ARG A 92 -0.27 -3.72 -0.40
N SER A 93 -1.30 -3.04 -0.88
CA SER A 93 -1.54 -1.63 -0.55
C SER A 93 -1.82 -1.46 0.94
N GLY A 94 -2.56 -2.38 1.55
CA GLY A 94 -2.83 -2.39 2.98
C GLY A 94 -1.57 -2.47 3.82
N LEU A 95 -0.59 -3.27 3.40
CA LEU A 95 0.69 -3.40 4.10
C LEU A 95 1.45 -2.06 4.12
N VAL A 96 1.52 -1.36 2.99
CA VAL A 96 2.18 -0.05 2.90
C VAL A 96 1.46 0.98 3.76
N VAL A 97 0.14 1.09 3.61
CA VAL A 97 -0.66 2.08 4.36
C VAL A 97 -0.60 1.82 5.86
N ALA A 98 -0.73 0.56 6.29
CA ALA A 98 -0.63 0.21 7.71
C ALA A 98 0.75 0.56 8.27
N HIS A 99 1.82 0.25 7.53
CA HIS A 99 3.17 0.60 7.98
C HIS A 99 3.38 2.11 8.05
N ALA A 100 2.80 2.87 7.11
CA ALA A 100 2.83 4.33 7.18
C ALA A 100 2.17 4.86 8.45
N LEU A 101 1.03 4.29 8.84
CA LEU A 101 0.35 4.65 10.10
C LEU A 101 1.21 4.29 11.32
N VAL A 102 1.89 3.16 11.29
CA VAL A 102 2.82 2.75 12.36
C VAL A 102 4.00 3.71 12.46
N GLN A 103 4.55 4.14 11.33
CA GLN A 103 5.64 5.15 11.31
C GLN A 103 5.22 6.48 11.93
N GLN A 104 3.93 6.80 11.88
CA GLN A 104 3.37 8.00 12.51
C GLN A 104 3.10 7.82 14.01
N GLY A 105 3.42 6.69 14.58
CA GLY A 105 3.25 6.39 16.00
C GLY A 105 2.03 5.53 16.33
N GLY A 106 1.28 5.05 15.35
CA GLY A 106 0.15 4.17 15.56
C GLY A 106 0.57 2.74 15.93
N ALA A 107 -0.27 2.05 16.71
CA ALA A 107 -0.07 0.63 16.97
C ALA A 107 -0.50 -0.20 15.75
N PRO A 108 0.17 -1.34 15.46
CA PRO A 108 -0.19 -2.16 14.29
C PRO A 108 -1.65 -2.59 14.24
N ASP A 109 -2.21 -3.06 15.36
CA ASP A 109 -3.61 -3.53 15.39
C ASP A 109 -4.60 -2.38 15.19
N GLU A 110 -4.29 -1.18 15.65
CA GLU A 110 -5.12 0.01 15.40
C GLU A 110 -5.07 0.40 13.93
N ALA A 111 -3.91 0.35 13.30
CA ALA A 111 -3.75 0.62 11.87
C ALA A 111 -4.57 -0.38 11.03
N ILE A 112 -4.47 -1.66 11.34
CA ILE A 112 -5.24 -2.72 10.67
C ILE A 112 -6.74 -2.49 10.82
N ARG A 113 -7.18 -2.17 12.03
CA ARG A 113 -8.59 -1.92 12.32
C ARG A 113 -9.13 -0.72 11.56
N LEU A 114 -8.36 0.36 11.51
CA LEU A 114 -8.73 1.57 10.78
C LEU A 114 -8.88 1.29 9.28
N ILE A 115 -7.94 0.56 8.69
CA ILE A 115 -7.97 0.21 7.27
C ILE A 115 -9.21 -0.65 6.97
N ARG A 116 -9.50 -1.64 7.80
CA ARG A 116 -10.68 -2.50 7.63
C ARG A 116 -11.97 -1.73 7.75
N ALA A 117 -12.03 -0.73 8.64
CA ALA A 117 -13.20 0.12 8.82
C ALA A 117 -13.42 1.08 7.64
N ARG A 118 -12.33 1.60 7.06
CA ARG A 118 -12.39 2.64 6.02
C ARG A 118 -12.40 2.09 4.61
N ARG A 119 -11.68 1.00 4.35
CA ARG A 119 -11.53 0.42 3.01
C ARG A 119 -12.47 -0.77 2.81
N SER A 120 -12.28 -1.83 3.56
CA SER A 120 -13.05 -3.07 3.46
C SER A 120 -12.67 -4.00 4.61
N ALA A 121 -13.64 -4.79 5.09
CA ALA A 121 -13.37 -5.84 6.06
C ALA A 121 -12.41 -6.91 5.51
N TRP A 122 -12.26 -7.01 4.18
CA TRP A 122 -11.31 -7.91 3.52
C TRP A 122 -9.88 -7.34 3.46
N ALA A 123 -9.68 -6.07 3.77
CA ALA A 123 -8.35 -5.48 3.75
C ALA A 123 -7.45 -6.21 4.75
N LEU A 124 -6.22 -6.50 4.33
CA LEU A 124 -5.24 -7.23 5.13
C LEU A 124 -5.74 -8.62 5.58
N HIS A 125 -6.47 -9.31 4.70
CA HIS A 125 -6.83 -10.71 4.95
C HIS A 125 -5.64 -11.66 4.76
N ASN A 126 -4.54 -11.19 4.18
CA ASN A 126 -3.26 -11.92 4.16
C ASN A 126 -2.68 -11.93 5.57
N GLU A 127 -2.81 -13.06 6.25
CA GLU A 127 -2.37 -13.23 7.64
C GLU A 127 -0.86 -13.04 7.81
N LEU A 128 -0.09 -13.37 6.78
CA LEU A 128 1.36 -13.16 6.80
C LEU A 128 1.71 -11.67 6.88
N PHE A 129 1.00 -10.82 6.13
CA PHE A 129 1.18 -9.37 6.20
C PHE A 129 0.79 -8.82 7.56
N VAL A 130 -0.27 -9.34 8.16
CA VAL A 130 -0.66 -8.98 9.54
C VAL A 130 0.46 -9.37 10.52
N ALA A 131 1.03 -10.56 10.36
CA ALA A 131 2.15 -11.01 11.20
C ALA A 131 3.38 -10.10 11.03
N TYR A 132 3.70 -9.69 9.81
CA TYR A 132 4.78 -8.74 9.55
C TYR A 132 4.55 -7.41 10.29
N LEU A 133 3.35 -6.88 10.22
CA LEU A 133 3.01 -5.62 10.89
C LEU A 133 3.12 -5.73 12.41
N ARG A 134 2.65 -6.83 12.98
CA ARG A 134 2.73 -7.07 14.43
C ARG A 134 4.15 -7.26 14.93
N ALA A 135 4.98 -7.96 14.16
CA ALA A 135 6.40 -8.14 14.49
C ALA A 135 7.23 -6.87 14.26
N GLY A 136 6.78 -6.00 13.36
CA GLY A 136 7.51 -4.83 12.90
C GLY A 136 8.31 -5.14 11.63
N LEU A 137 8.07 -4.35 10.57
CA LEU A 137 8.69 -4.60 9.26
C LEU A 137 10.21 -4.49 9.31
N HIS A 138 10.76 -3.59 10.12
CA HIS A 138 12.21 -3.48 10.26
C HIS A 138 12.83 -4.76 10.84
N THR A 139 12.18 -5.35 11.84
CA THR A 139 12.63 -6.61 12.45
C THR A 139 12.55 -7.75 11.45
N VAL A 140 11.44 -7.90 10.76
CA VAL A 140 11.24 -8.95 9.75
C VAL A 140 12.27 -8.80 8.62
N ARG A 141 12.50 -7.58 8.15
CA ARG A 141 13.50 -7.30 7.12
C ARG A 141 14.89 -7.79 7.52
N ILE A 142 15.32 -7.48 8.73
CA ILE A 142 16.63 -7.92 9.24
C ILE A 142 16.72 -9.44 9.30
N LEU A 143 15.67 -10.09 9.79
CA LEU A 143 15.64 -11.55 9.89
C LEU A 143 15.69 -12.23 8.52
N GLU A 144 14.96 -11.68 7.54
CA GLU A 144 14.99 -12.20 6.17
C GLU A 144 16.34 -11.98 5.50
N GLU A 145 16.98 -10.84 5.71
CA GLU A 145 18.32 -10.58 5.19
C GLU A 145 19.39 -11.52 5.78
N LEU A 146 19.24 -11.89 7.05
CA LEU A 146 20.14 -12.85 7.70
C LEU A 146 19.92 -14.30 7.22
N ALA A 147 18.74 -14.61 6.71
CA ALA A 147 18.38 -15.92 6.21
C ALA A 147 18.83 -16.16 4.74
N GLU A 148 19.20 -15.10 4.00
CA GLU A 148 19.62 -15.16 2.61
C GLU A 148 21.03 -15.71 2.41
#